data_0db991c4de926e89060d7844a3548477
#
_entry.id   0db991c4de926e89060d7844a3548477
#
_cell.length_a   1.000
_cell.length_b   1.000
_cell.length_c   1.000
_cell.angle_alpha   90.00
_cell.angle_beta   90.00
_cell.angle_gamma   90.00
#
_symmetry.space_group_name_H-M   'P 1'
#
loop_
_entity.id
_entity.type
_entity.pdbx_description
1 polymer ?
#
loop_
_entity_poly.entity_id
_entity_poly.type
_entity_poly.pdbx_seq_one_letter_code
_entity_poly.pdbx_strand_id
1 'polypeptide(L)' 'MNCITVLDFETGRVYQYRISAWGNSNDWNPDAESIEDFLSSVGHNLNNCEWIVHSDHQVIRRDAEWKRFSITN' A
#
# COMPACT_ATOMS: atom_id res chain seq x y z
N MET A 1 13.46 -2.73 -0.01
CA MET A 1 12.00 -2.54 0.12
C MET A 1 11.33 -3.85 -0.12
N ASN A 2 10.44 -4.22 0.75
CA ASN A 2 9.79 -5.53 0.62
C ASN A 2 8.32 -5.51 1.02
N CYS A 3 7.73 -4.35 1.09
CA CYS A 3 6.32 -4.24 1.44
C CYS A 3 5.59 -3.37 0.42
N ILE A 4 4.35 -3.73 0.15
CA ILE A 4 3.45 -2.90 -0.64
C ILE A 4 2.21 -2.66 0.21
N THR A 5 1.86 -1.41 0.42
CA THR A 5 0.61 -1.06 1.09
C THR A 5 -0.35 -0.49 0.07
N VAL A 6 -1.55 -1.02 0.05
CA VAL A 6 -2.55 -0.69 -0.96
C VAL A 6 -3.78 -0.09 -0.29
N LEU A 7 -4.22 1.03 -0.82
CA LEU A 7 -5.49 1.61 -0.44
C LEU A 7 -6.49 1.20 -1.50
N ASP A 8 -7.38 0.31 -1.14
CA ASP A 8 -8.34 -0.26 -2.09
C ASP A 8 -9.66 0.48 -1.93
N PHE A 9 -9.98 1.30 -2.91
CA PHE A 9 -11.15 2.15 -2.82
C PHE A 9 -12.45 1.39 -3.10
N GLU A 10 -12.36 0.23 -3.70
CA GLU A 10 -13.56 -0.57 -3.94
C GLU A 10 -14.04 -1.24 -2.66
N THR A 11 -13.13 -1.65 -1.81
CA THR A 11 -13.50 -2.31 -0.56
C THR A 11 -13.44 -1.37 0.63
N GLY A 12 -12.80 -0.22 0.48
CA GLY A 12 -12.57 0.69 1.59
C GLY A 12 -11.57 0.17 2.59
N ARG A 13 -10.69 -0.71 2.16
CA ARG A 13 -9.75 -1.36 3.07
C ARG A 13 -8.32 -1.07 2.69
N VAL A 14 -7.45 -1.20 3.67
CA VAL A 14 -6.02 -1.05 3.47
C VAL A 14 -5.40 -2.43 3.57
N TYR A 15 -4.63 -2.79 2.56
CA TYR A 15 -3.96 -4.07 2.51
C TYR A 15 -2.46 -3.84 2.56
N GLN A 16 -1.76 -4.70 3.27
CA GLN A 16 -0.30 -4.64 3.28
C GLN A 16 0.23 -6.01 2.92
N TYR A 17 1.06 -6.05 1.90
CA TYR A 17 1.68 -7.29 1.46
C TYR A 17 3.16 -7.26 1.79
N ARG A 18 3.62 -8.30 2.42
CA ARG A 18 5.06 -8.48 2.65
C ARG A 18 5.56 -9.45 1.61
N ILE A 19 6.51 -8.99 0.82
CA ILE A 19 7.06 -9.79 -0.23
C ILE A 19 8.30 -10.48 0.32
N SER A 20 8.20 -11.76 0.56
CA SER A 20 9.25 -12.42 1.30
C SER A 20 10.19 -13.19 0.46
N ALA A 21 10.00 -13.34 -0.75
CA ALA A 21 10.69 -14.41 -1.33
C ALA A 21 11.21 -14.23 -2.69
N TRP A 22 11.94 -13.29 -2.91
CA TRP A 22 12.69 -13.33 -4.12
C TRP A 22 14.10 -13.72 -3.78
N GLY A 23 14.29 -14.99 -3.56
CA GLY A 23 15.59 -15.50 -3.26
C GLY A 23 16.13 -14.83 -2.04
N ASN A 24 17.32 -14.37 -2.08
CA ASN A 24 17.97 -13.79 -0.96
C ASN A 24 17.97 -12.31 -1.00
N SER A 25 17.12 -11.71 -1.75
CA SER A 25 17.34 -10.34 -2.03
C SER A 25 16.68 -9.45 -1.02
N ASN A 26 17.46 -8.75 -0.29
CA ASN A 26 17.03 -7.64 0.46
C ASN A 26 16.85 -6.44 -0.44
N ASP A 27 17.13 -6.62 -1.71
CA ASP A 27 17.15 -5.53 -2.64
C ASP A 27 15.96 -5.58 -3.59
N TRP A 28 14.85 -6.04 -3.11
CA TRP A 28 13.66 -6.07 -3.94
C TRP A 28 13.30 -4.65 -4.37
N ASN A 29 13.41 -4.43 -5.64
CA ASN A 29 13.16 -3.09 -6.17
C ASN A 29 12.39 -3.24 -7.47
N PRO A 30 11.10 -3.52 -7.38
CA PRO A 30 10.30 -3.82 -8.55
C PRO A 30 10.04 -2.56 -9.37
N ASP A 31 9.87 -2.72 -10.64
CA ASP A 31 9.42 -1.61 -11.48
C ASP A 31 7.89 -1.52 -11.38
N ALA A 32 7.35 -0.45 -11.95
CA ALA A 32 5.92 -0.18 -11.85
C ALA A 32 5.08 -1.28 -12.49
N GLU A 33 5.56 -1.83 -13.59
CA GLU A 33 4.81 -2.86 -14.30
C GLU A 33 4.71 -4.13 -13.48
N SER A 34 5.79 -4.51 -12.81
CA SER A 34 5.78 -5.70 -11.97
C SER A 34 4.83 -5.52 -10.79
N ILE A 35 4.78 -4.33 -10.21
CA ILE A 35 3.86 -4.05 -9.12
C ILE A 35 2.43 -4.13 -9.61
N GLU A 36 2.14 -3.56 -10.75
CA GLU A 36 0.79 -3.60 -11.31
C GLU A 36 0.35 -5.02 -11.60
N ASP A 37 1.23 -5.82 -12.15
CA ASP A 37 0.94 -7.22 -12.39
C ASP A 37 0.64 -7.96 -11.10
N PHE A 38 1.41 -7.70 -10.06
CA PHE A 38 1.17 -8.31 -8.77
C PHE A 38 -0.20 -7.90 -8.22
N LEU A 39 -0.51 -6.61 -8.23
CA LEU A 39 -1.75 -6.12 -7.67
C LEU A 39 -2.96 -6.68 -8.42
N SER A 40 -2.87 -6.77 -9.74
CA SER A 40 -3.93 -7.37 -10.51
C SER A 40 -4.09 -8.85 -10.18
N SER A 41 -2.98 -9.54 -9.96
CA SER A 41 -3.03 -10.98 -9.71
C SER A 41 -3.68 -11.30 -8.36
N VAL A 42 -3.61 -10.39 -7.41
CA VAL A 42 -4.25 -10.59 -6.12
C VAL A 42 -5.62 -9.92 -6.04
N GLY A 43 -6.11 -9.41 -7.15
CA GLY A 43 -7.51 -9.00 -7.23
C GLY A 43 -7.80 -7.53 -7.06
N HIS A 44 -6.78 -6.68 -7.04
CA HIS A 44 -7.04 -5.26 -6.94
C HIS A 44 -7.30 -4.65 -8.31
N ASN A 45 -8.24 -3.74 -8.37
CA ASN A 45 -8.53 -3.01 -9.59
C ASN A 45 -7.63 -1.78 -9.62
N LEU A 46 -6.71 -1.74 -10.55
CA LEU A 46 -5.71 -0.67 -10.61
C LEU A 46 -6.32 0.71 -10.78
N ASN A 47 -7.51 0.78 -11.34
CA ASN A 47 -8.18 2.08 -11.51
C ASN A 47 -8.82 2.58 -10.23
N ASN A 48 -8.93 1.72 -9.22
CA ASN A 48 -9.59 2.06 -7.97
C ASN A 48 -8.74 1.74 -6.77
N CYS A 49 -7.44 1.84 -6.90
CA CYS A 49 -6.57 1.67 -5.75
C CYS A 49 -5.33 2.54 -5.90
N GLU A 50 -4.68 2.78 -4.79
CA GLU A 50 -3.39 3.47 -4.74
C GLU A 50 -2.46 2.64 -3.91
N TRP A 51 -1.18 2.73 -4.14
CA TRP A 51 -0.23 1.91 -3.39
C TRP A 51 1.09 2.62 -3.21
N ILE A 52 1.84 2.16 -2.21
CA ILE A 52 3.24 2.56 -2.03
C ILE A 52 4.08 1.33 -1.78
N VAL A 53 5.31 1.40 -2.18
CA VAL A 53 6.31 0.37 -1.90
C VAL A 53 7.23 0.91 -0.82
N HIS A 54 7.47 0.13 0.20
CA HIS A 54 8.24 0.61 1.36
C HIS A 54 8.90 -0.55 2.07
N SER A 55 9.74 -0.22 3.05
CA SER A 55 10.46 -1.23 3.82
C SER A 55 9.85 -1.47 5.18
N ASP A 56 9.25 -0.46 5.77
CA ASP A 56 8.75 -0.57 7.11
C ASP A 56 7.37 -1.19 7.09
N HIS A 57 7.19 -2.27 7.82
CA HIS A 57 5.94 -2.99 7.80
C HIS A 57 5.03 -2.60 8.96
N GLN A 58 5.36 -1.57 9.69
CA GLN A 58 4.52 -1.13 10.79
C GLN A 58 3.59 -0.02 10.36
N VAL A 59 2.38 -0.08 10.86
CA VAL A 59 1.41 0.97 10.60
C VAL A 59 1.35 1.83 11.85
N ILE A 60 1.57 3.12 11.68
CA ILE A 60 1.46 4.05 12.78
C ILE A 60 0.06 4.59 12.81
N ARG A 61 -0.66 4.30 13.88
CA ARG A 61 -2.03 4.76 14.03
C ARG A 61 -2.08 5.89 15.01
N ARG A 62 -2.87 6.88 14.69
CA ARG A 62 -3.02 8.04 15.54
C ARG A 62 -4.48 8.41 15.61
N ASP A 63 -4.92 8.77 16.79
CA ASP A 63 -6.29 9.21 16.96
C ASP A 63 -6.35 10.72 16.76
N ALA A 64 -7.39 11.17 16.15
CA ALA A 64 -7.57 12.58 15.89
C ALA A 64 -9.05 12.94 16.02
N GLU A 65 -9.30 14.16 16.45
CA GLU A 65 -10.66 14.66 16.48
C GLU A 65 -10.98 15.39 15.19
N TRP A 66 -12.09 15.05 14.64
CA TRP A 66 -12.48 15.60 13.35
C TRP A 66 -13.14 16.98 13.48
N LYS A 67 -13.80 17.24 14.55
CA LYS A 67 -14.68 18.37 14.61
C LYS A 67 -14.01 19.72 14.45
N ARG A 68 -12.75 19.84 14.71
CA ARG A 68 -12.07 21.09 14.55
C ARG A 68 -11.26 21.22 13.33
N PHE A 69 -11.49 20.34 12.43
CA PHE A 69 -10.67 20.28 11.29
C PHE A 69 -11.14 21.16 10.22
N SER A 70 -12.13 21.90 10.44
CA SER A 70 -12.65 22.77 9.49
C SER A 70 -11.75 23.88 9.21
N ILE A 71 -11.44 24.11 8.00
CA ILE A 71 -10.62 25.15 7.68
C ILE A 71 -11.41 26.22 7.24
N THR A 72 -12.03 26.81 7.95
CA THR A 72 -12.71 27.86 7.52
C THR A 72 -11.97 28.92 7.43
N ASN A 73 -12.08 29.52 6.77
CA ASN A 73 -11.47 30.59 6.81
C ASN A 73 -12.09 31.68 6.76
#